data_79ba9ef675a59703777642972ac78877
#
_entry.id   79ba9ef675a59703777642972ac78877
#
_cell.length_a   1.000
_cell.length_b   1.000
_cell.length_c   1.000
_cell.angle_alpha   90.00
_cell.angle_beta   90.00
_cell.angle_gamma   90.00
#
_symmetry.space_group_name_H-M   'P 1'
#
loop_
_entity.id
_entity.type
_entity.pdbx_description
1 polymer ?
#
loop_
_entity_poly.entity_id
_entity_poly.type
_entity_poly.pdbx_seq_one_letter_code
_entity_poly.pdbx_strand_id
1 'polypeptide(L)'
;MLNQPTLNTLRSLRLAGMAEAFAQQLEQPDVQRLSFDERLALLVDRELTYRRNRRLQRLLHDAHFRQQACVEEIDFQPKRSLDRSMIAGLSSCDWIRQRHNLLITGATGTGKSWMACALGQAACRQGLAVKYERTHRLLEQLRIARGDGSYHKKLASLAKLDLLILDDFGLKPLQQTERHDLLEIIEDRHDVHSTLITSQLPVSSFYEYLNEPTIAEALLDRLLHGAHRLELKGESLRRKTKAEKA
;
A
#
# COMPACT_ATOMS: atom_id res chain seq x y z
N MET A 1 -27.09 -21.84 -32.06
CA MET A 1 -28.06 -21.67 -30.95
C MET A 1 -27.54 -22.05 -29.55
N LEU A 2 -26.39 -22.74 -29.40
CA LEU A 2 -25.82 -23.08 -28.07
C LEU A 2 -25.00 -21.96 -27.41
N ASN A 3 -24.62 -20.92 -28.16
CA ASN A 3 -23.69 -19.88 -27.68
C ASN A 3 -24.29 -18.99 -26.57
N GLN A 4 -25.56 -18.58 -26.68
CA GLN A 4 -26.19 -17.74 -25.67
C GLN A 4 -26.40 -18.45 -24.32
N PRO A 5 -26.87 -19.71 -24.28
CA PRO A 5 -26.92 -20.48 -23.03
C PRO A 5 -25.55 -20.64 -22.38
N THR A 6 -24.48 -20.91 -23.17
CA THR A 6 -23.12 -21.05 -22.66
C THR A 6 -22.62 -19.73 -22.06
N LEU A 7 -22.83 -18.59 -22.70
CA LEU A 7 -22.48 -17.28 -22.17
C LEU A 7 -23.21 -16.99 -20.83
N ASN A 8 -24.49 -17.31 -20.76
CA ASN A 8 -25.28 -17.12 -19.53
C ASN A 8 -24.76 -18.03 -18.40
N THR A 9 -24.41 -19.27 -18.71
CA THR A 9 -23.84 -20.22 -17.76
C THR A 9 -22.47 -19.73 -17.25
N LEU A 10 -21.57 -19.28 -18.12
CA LEU A 10 -20.28 -18.73 -17.72
C LEU A 10 -20.44 -17.53 -16.78
N ARG A 11 -21.38 -16.64 -17.07
CA ARG A 11 -21.71 -15.49 -16.20
C ARG A 11 -22.27 -15.93 -14.85
N SER A 12 -23.17 -16.91 -14.80
CA SER A 12 -23.74 -17.45 -13.56
C SER A 12 -22.68 -18.11 -12.68
N LEU A 13 -21.69 -18.75 -13.28
CA LEU A 13 -20.52 -19.33 -12.63
C LEU A 13 -19.46 -18.28 -12.23
N ARG A 14 -19.73 -16.98 -12.46
CA ARG A 14 -18.80 -15.86 -12.20
C ARG A 14 -17.47 -15.97 -12.98
N LEU A 15 -17.52 -16.51 -14.19
CA LEU A 15 -16.43 -16.61 -15.14
C LEU A 15 -16.53 -15.49 -16.19
N ALA A 16 -16.54 -14.23 -15.73
CA ALA A 16 -16.82 -13.07 -16.57
C ALA A 16 -15.79 -12.87 -17.68
N GLY A 17 -14.50 -13.06 -17.36
CA GLY A 17 -13.41 -12.97 -18.34
C GLY A 17 -13.54 -14.03 -19.45
N MET A 18 -13.88 -15.27 -19.10
CA MET A 18 -14.16 -16.33 -20.08
C MET A 18 -15.38 -15.99 -20.93
N ALA A 19 -16.45 -15.46 -20.35
CA ALA A 19 -17.66 -15.10 -21.08
C ALA A 19 -17.38 -13.99 -22.10
N GLU A 20 -16.60 -12.95 -21.72
CA GLU A 20 -16.17 -11.89 -22.63
C GLU A 20 -15.30 -12.44 -23.77
N ALA A 21 -14.29 -13.25 -23.44
CA ALA A 21 -13.40 -13.84 -24.44
C ALA A 21 -14.15 -14.80 -25.37
N PHE A 22 -15.10 -15.58 -24.86
CA PHE A 22 -15.94 -16.47 -25.68
C PHE A 22 -16.81 -15.67 -26.66
N ALA A 23 -17.43 -14.57 -26.20
CA ALA A 23 -18.18 -13.70 -27.11
C ALA A 23 -17.30 -13.12 -28.21
N GLN A 24 -16.07 -12.65 -27.86
CA GLN A 24 -15.11 -12.14 -28.85
C GLN A 24 -14.66 -13.22 -29.85
N GLN A 25 -14.42 -14.46 -29.40
CA GLN A 25 -14.08 -15.56 -30.29
C GLN A 25 -15.18 -15.88 -31.31
N LEU A 26 -16.46 -15.69 -30.99
CA LEU A 26 -17.57 -15.89 -31.90
C LEU A 26 -17.62 -14.85 -33.02
N GLU A 27 -17.12 -13.65 -32.76
CA GLU A 27 -17.12 -12.50 -33.68
C GLU A 27 -15.87 -12.46 -34.57
N GLN A 28 -14.79 -13.17 -34.20
CA GLN A 28 -13.48 -13.13 -34.88
C GLN A 28 -13.26 -14.39 -35.74
N PRO A 29 -13.33 -14.30 -37.10
CA PRO A 29 -13.15 -15.45 -37.97
C PRO A 29 -11.77 -16.13 -37.87
N ASP A 30 -10.71 -15.35 -37.58
CA ASP A 30 -9.35 -15.88 -37.47
C ASP A 30 -9.15 -16.79 -36.26
N VAL A 31 -9.86 -16.51 -35.17
CA VAL A 31 -9.83 -17.35 -33.98
C VAL A 31 -10.47 -18.73 -34.22
N GLN A 32 -11.38 -18.82 -35.17
CA GLN A 32 -12.02 -20.09 -35.53
C GLN A 32 -11.06 -21.06 -36.21
N ARG A 33 -9.91 -20.58 -36.72
CA ARG A 33 -8.84 -21.42 -37.30
C ARG A 33 -7.98 -22.09 -36.25
N LEU A 34 -8.01 -21.64 -35.01
CA LEU A 34 -7.28 -22.24 -33.90
C LEU A 34 -7.94 -23.55 -33.47
N SER A 35 -7.13 -24.48 -32.99
CA SER A 35 -7.61 -25.72 -32.37
C SER A 35 -8.48 -25.44 -31.13
N PHE A 36 -9.26 -26.43 -30.73
CA PHE A 36 -10.06 -26.32 -29.51
C PHE A 36 -9.20 -26.03 -28.28
N ASP A 37 -8.05 -26.69 -28.15
CA ASP A 37 -7.15 -26.54 -26.99
C ASP A 37 -6.57 -25.12 -26.92
N GLU A 38 -6.15 -24.57 -28.08
CA GLU A 38 -5.66 -23.18 -28.13
C GLU A 38 -6.75 -22.18 -27.76
N ARG A 39 -7.95 -22.36 -28.26
CA ARG A 39 -9.11 -21.49 -27.94
C ARG A 39 -9.49 -21.57 -26.45
N LEU A 40 -9.49 -22.78 -25.88
CA LEU A 40 -9.74 -22.99 -24.48
C LEU A 40 -8.66 -22.32 -23.61
N ALA A 41 -7.39 -22.48 -23.98
CA ALA A 41 -6.28 -21.83 -23.29
C ALA A 41 -6.43 -20.29 -23.24
N LEU A 42 -6.83 -19.67 -24.37
CA LEU A 42 -7.10 -18.23 -24.43
C LEU A 42 -8.27 -17.81 -23.50
N LEU A 43 -9.32 -18.63 -23.39
CA LEU A 43 -10.45 -18.35 -22.47
C LEU A 43 -9.99 -18.38 -21.01
N VAL A 44 -9.21 -19.39 -20.64
CA VAL A 44 -8.68 -19.56 -19.27
C VAL A 44 -7.73 -18.43 -18.90
N ASP A 45 -6.81 -18.05 -19.79
CA ASP A 45 -5.88 -16.94 -19.58
C ASP A 45 -6.62 -15.61 -19.40
N ARG A 46 -7.67 -15.38 -20.21
CA ARG A 46 -8.50 -14.17 -20.07
C ARG A 46 -9.20 -14.11 -18.71
N GLU A 47 -9.74 -15.23 -18.23
CA GLU A 47 -10.36 -15.28 -16.90
C GLU A 47 -9.34 -15.01 -15.79
N LEU A 48 -8.15 -15.59 -15.86
CA LEU A 48 -7.07 -15.36 -14.91
C LEU A 48 -6.68 -13.88 -14.87
N THR A 49 -6.50 -13.26 -16.03
CA THR A 49 -6.17 -11.84 -16.18
C THR A 49 -7.30 -10.96 -15.63
N TYR A 50 -8.55 -11.28 -15.94
CA TYR A 50 -9.73 -10.57 -15.43
C TYR A 50 -9.78 -10.60 -13.89
N ARG A 51 -9.57 -11.76 -13.28
CA ARG A 51 -9.56 -11.91 -11.82
C ARG A 51 -8.41 -11.17 -11.17
N ARG A 52 -7.21 -11.21 -11.76
CA ARG A 52 -6.04 -10.46 -11.28
C ARG A 52 -6.30 -8.95 -11.31
N ASN A 53 -6.83 -8.44 -12.44
CA ASN A 53 -7.15 -7.03 -12.58
C ASN A 53 -8.23 -6.58 -11.58
N ARG A 54 -9.28 -7.37 -11.43
CA ARG A 54 -10.36 -7.07 -10.46
C ARG A 54 -9.85 -7.09 -9.02
N ARG A 55 -8.97 -8.03 -8.67
CA ARG A 55 -8.31 -8.07 -7.36
C ARG A 55 -7.45 -6.82 -7.15
N LEU A 56 -6.62 -6.45 -8.13
CA LEU A 56 -5.79 -5.26 -8.06
C LEU A 56 -6.63 -3.99 -7.87
N GLN A 57 -7.68 -3.79 -8.67
CA GLN A 57 -8.57 -2.64 -8.54
C GLN A 57 -9.17 -2.53 -7.13
N ARG A 58 -9.60 -3.66 -6.56
CA ARG A 58 -10.11 -3.69 -5.18
C ARG A 58 -9.03 -3.30 -4.17
N LEU A 59 -7.81 -3.88 -4.27
CA LEU A 59 -6.71 -3.55 -3.36
C LEU A 59 -6.33 -2.08 -3.43
N LEU A 60 -6.26 -1.49 -4.63
CA LEU A 60 -5.97 -0.07 -4.81
C LEU A 60 -7.08 0.82 -4.24
N HIS A 61 -8.34 0.44 -4.42
CA HIS A 61 -9.49 1.14 -3.84
C HIS A 61 -9.46 1.09 -2.30
N ASP A 62 -9.26 -0.09 -1.72
CA ASP A 62 -9.28 -0.31 -0.27
C ASP A 62 -8.07 0.32 0.44
N ALA A 63 -6.96 0.51 -0.27
CA ALA A 63 -5.76 1.15 0.25
C ALA A 63 -5.96 2.64 0.58
N HIS A 64 -6.88 3.35 -0.06
CA HIS A 64 -7.19 4.77 0.15
C HIS A 64 -5.96 5.68 0.03
N PHE A 65 -5.11 5.45 -0.95
CA PHE A 65 -3.93 6.29 -1.17
C PHE A 65 -4.31 7.76 -1.33
N ARG A 66 -3.51 8.63 -0.74
CA ARG A 66 -3.69 10.08 -0.83
C ARG A 66 -3.54 10.62 -2.25
N GLN A 67 -2.69 9.97 -3.03
CA GLN A 67 -2.36 10.38 -4.40
C GLN A 67 -1.95 9.16 -5.22
N GLN A 68 -2.17 9.26 -6.53
CA GLN A 68 -1.62 8.29 -7.46
C GLN A 68 -0.11 8.51 -7.55
N ALA A 69 0.66 7.44 -7.44
CA ALA A 69 2.12 7.47 -7.48
C ALA A 69 2.62 6.10 -7.92
N CYS A 70 3.56 6.06 -8.83
CA CYS A 70 4.18 4.84 -9.36
C CYS A 70 5.67 4.85 -9.11
N VAL A 71 6.24 3.71 -8.77
CA VAL A 71 7.69 3.58 -8.55
C VAL A 71 8.49 3.88 -9.82
N GLU A 72 7.90 3.68 -10.99
CA GLU A 72 8.45 3.99 -12.30
C GLU A 72 8.63 5.50 -12.55
N GLU A 73 7.89 6.35 -11.82
CA GLU A 73 7.94 7.81 -11.92
C GLU A 73 8.94 8.45 -10.93
N ILE A 74 9.73 7.65 -10.22
CA ILE A 74 10.70 8.16 -9.26
C ILE A 74 11.82 8.91 -9.98
N ASP A 75 11.97 10.19 -9.64
CA ASP A 75 13.06 11.01 -10.13
C ASP A 75 14.34 10.78 -9.31
N PHE A 76 15.34 10.18 -9.95
CA PHE A 76 16.64 9.83 -9.37
C PHE A 76 17.69 10.95 -9.54
N GLN A 77 17.31 12.22 -9.44
CA GLN A 77 18.29 13.30 -9.51
C GLN A 77 19.36 13.17 -8.41
N PRO A 78 20.65 13.47 -8.70
CA PRO A 78 21.74 13.32 -7.72
C PRO A 78 21.53 14.07 -6.40
N LYS A 79 20.84 15.22 -6.44
CA LYS A 79 20.51 16.04 -5.26
C LYS A 79 19.58 15.35 -4.25
N ARG A 80 18.94 14.25 -4.62
CA ARG A 80 17.96 13.55 -3.76
C ARG A 80 18.57 12.44 -2.93
N SER A 81 19.84 12.07 -3.19
CA SER A 81 20.53 10.97 -2.51
C SER A 81 19.75 9.65 -2.51
N LEU A 82 18.95 9.40 -3.57
CA LEU A 82 18.20 8.16 -3.73
C LEU A 82 19.10 7.12 -4.42
N ASP A 83 19.36 6.03 -3.73
CA ASP A 83 20.01 4.87 -4.31
C ASP A 83 19.02 4.04 -5.14
N ARG A 84 19.33 3.85 -6.42
CA ARG A 84 18.51 3.03 -7.33
C ARG A 84 18.38 1.59 -6.88
N SER A 85 19.45 1.02 -6.35
CA SER A 85 19.46 -0.38 -5.88
C SER A 85 18.55 -0.55 -4.67
N MET A 86 18.60 0.39 -3.73
CA MET A 86 17.72 0.41 -2.57
C MET A 86 16.23 0.53 -2.98
N ILE A 87 15.92 1.45 -3.88
CA ILE A 87 14.54 1.63 -4.36
C ILE A 87 14.05 0.39 -5.12
N ALA A 88 14.88 -0.23 -5.95
CA ALA A 88 14.54 -1.48 -6.63
C ALA A 88 14.27 -2.60 -5.63
N GLY A 89 15.10 -2.73 -4.59
CA GLY A 89 14.90 -3.68 -3.50
C GLY A 89 13.60 -3.43 -2.72
N LEU A 90 13.27 -2.17 -2.43
CA LEU A 90 12.00 -1.83 -1.77
C LEU A 90 10.79 -2.09 -2.68
N SER A 91 10.93 -1.89 -4.00
CA SER A 91 9.87 -2.10 -4.99
C SER A 91 9.57 -3.59 -5.23
N SER A 92 10.51 -4.51 -4.92
CA SER A 92 10.27 -5.96 -4.95
C SER A 92 9.29 -6.42 -3.88
N CYS A 93 9.04 -5.58 -2.86
CA CYS A 93 8.18 -5.87 -1.71
C CYS A 93 8.61 -7.08 -0.87
N ASP A 94 9.85 -7.57 -1.02
CA ASP A 94 10.35 -8.71 -0.24
C ASP A 94 10.46 -8.35 1.25
N TRP A 95 10.80 -7.10 1.56
CA TRP A 95 10.80 -6.59 2.93
C TRP A 95 9.41 -6.73 3.61
N ILE A 96 8.30 -6.61 2.86
CA ILE A 96 6.96 -6.82 3.39
C ILE A 96 6.74 -8.32 3.69
N ARG A 97 7.18 -9.19 2.79
CA ARG A 97 7.10 -10.65 2.99
C ARG A 97 7.97 -11.13 4.16
N GLN A 98 9.09 -10.45 4.39
CA GLN A 98 9.99 -10.68 5.52
C GLN A 98 9.52 -9.98 6.81
N ARG A 99 8.39 -9.25 6.76
CA ARG A 99 7.78 -8.55 7.91
C ARG A 99 8.65 -7.43 8.47
N HIS A 100 9.56 -6.89 7.65
CA HIS A 100 10.37 -5.73 8.02
C HIS A 100 9.56 -4.44 7.91
N ASN A 101 9.90 -3.46 8.74
CA ASN A 101 9.32 -2.14 8.67
C ASN A 101 10.12 -1.22 7.73
N LEU A 102 9.53 -0.10 7.33
CA LEU A 102 10.20 0.94 6.55
C LEU A 102 9.92 2.32 7.14
N LEU A 103 10.99 3.07 7.40
CA LEU A 103 10.90 4.46 7.84
C LEU A 103 11.41 5.38 6.74
N ILE A 104 10.56 6.31 6.32
CA ILE A 104 10.90 7.35 5.33
C ILE A 104 10.91 8.68 6.04
N THR A 105 12.09 9.27 6.20
CA THR A 105 12.28 10.56 6.88
C THR A 105 12.75 11.64 5.93
N GLY A 106 12.63 12.90 6.33
CA GLY A 106 13.12 14.04 5.54
C GLY A 106 12.27 15.31 5.69
N ALA A 107 12.76 16.42 5.18
CA ALA A 107 12.09 17.72 5.28
C ALA A 107 10.72 17.76 4.56
N THR A 108 9.93 18.79 4.88
CA THR A 108 8.64 19.00 4.20
C THR A 108 8.83 19.20 2.70
N GLY A 109 8.02 18.51 1.91
CA GLY A 109 8.02 18.65 0.44
C GLY A 109 9.03 17.76 -0.29
N THR A 110 9.86 16.96 0.39
CA THR A 110 10.84 16.03 -0.23
C THR A 110 10.20 14.83 -0.93
N GLY A 111 8.88 14.64 -0.83
CA GLY A 111 8.19 13.55 -1.53
C GLY A 111 7.93 12.29 -0.68
N LYS A 112 8.06 12.34 0.66
CA LYS A 112 7.84 11.18 1.55
C LYS A 112 6.50 10.49 1.34
N SER A 113 5.39 11.24 1.42
CA SER A 113 4.04 10.69 1.23
C SER A 113 3.84 10.13 -0.18
N TRP A 114 4.45 10.77 -1.20
CA TRP A 114 4.43 10.29 -2.57
C TRP A 114 5.16 8.94 -2.69
N MET A 115 6.36 8.84 -2.12
CA MET A 115 7.15 7.61 -2.09
C MET A 115 6.41 6.49 -1.37
N ALA A 116 5.79 6.78 -0.22
CA ALA A 116 4.98 5.81 0.51
C ALA A 116 3.79 5.30 -0.30
N CYS A 117 3.10 6.18 -1.04
CA CYS A 117 2.03 5.80 -1.95
C CYS A 117 2.56 4.95 -3.13
N ALA A 118 3.72 5.28 -3.71
CA ALA A 118 4.32 4.55 -4.81
C ALA A 118 4.70 3.11 -4.41
N LEU A 119 5.36 2.95 -3.25
CA LEU A 119 5.69 1.64 -2.69
C LEU A 119 4.43 0.85 -2.29
N GLY A 120 3.43 1.51 -1.71
CA GLY A 120 2.15 0.89 -1.41
C GLY A 120 1.41 0.41 -2.66
N GLN A 121 1.46 1.18 -3.75
CA GLN A 121 0.89 0.78 -5.03
C GLN A 121 1.64 -0.43 -5.62
N ALA A 122 2.98 -0.45 -5.54
CA ALA A 122 3.78 -1.62 -5.94
C ALA A 122 3.38 -2.87 -5.15
N ALA A 123 3.14 -2.75 -3.85
CA ALA A 123 2.65 -3.83 -3.00
C ALA A 123 1.25 -4.34 -3.43
N CYS A 124 0.31 -3.44 -3.74
CA CYS A 124 -1.00 -3.81 -4.28
C CYS A 124 -0.90 -4.57 -5.61
N ARG A 125 0.01 -4.17 -6.51
CA ARG A 125 0.27 -4.88 -7.78
C ARG A 125 0.76 -6.32 -7.56
N GLN A 126 1.44 -6.57 -6.43
CA GLN A 126 1.87 -7.91 -6.02
C GLN A 126 0.82 -8.67 -5.20
N GLY A 127 -0.40 -8.12 -5.09
CA GLY A 127 -1.53 -8.75 -4.43
C GLY A 127 -1.55 -8.60 -2.91
N LEU A 128 -0.70 -7.73 -2.34
CA LEU A 128 -0.64 -7.46 -0.90
C LEU A 128 -1.73 -6.44 -0.50
N ALA A 129 -2.34 -6.66 0.66
CA ALA A 129 -3.34 -5.77 1.23
C ALA A 129 -2.65 -4.58 1.92
N VAL A 130 -2.91 -3.38 1.41
CA VAL A 130 -2.30 -2.13 1.91
C VAL A 130 -3.37 -1.20 2.43
N LYS A 131 -3.06 -0.44 3.48
CA LYS A 131 -3.86 0.68 3.95
C LYS A 131 -2.99 1.89 4.18
N TYR A 132 -3.39 3.03 3.61
CA TYR A 132 -2.76 4.31 3.87
C TYR A 132 -3.62 5.11 4.84
N GLU A 133 -3.00 5.54 5.93
CA GLU A 133 -3.65 6.41 6.91
C GLU A 133 -2.71 7.55 7.31
N ARG A 134 -3.25 8.73 7.57
CA ARG A 134 -2.52 9.77 8.28
C ARG A 134 -2.58 9.47 9.76
N THR A 135 -1.42 9.42 10.41
CA THR A 135 -1.31 9.03 11.82
C THR A 135 -2.34 9.72 12.71
N HIS A 136 -2.43 11.06 12.65
CA HIS A 136 -3.38 11.80 13.49
C HIS A 136 -4.85 11.54 13.17
N ARG A 137 -5.19 11.22 11.89
CA ARG A 137 -6.57 10.87 11.52
C ARG A 137 -6.95 9.48 11.98
N LEU A 138 -6.01 8.54 11.90
CA LEU A 138 -6.21 7.20 12.42
C LEU A 138 -6.47 7.24 13.93
N LEU A 139 -5.66 7.97 14.69
CA LEU A 139 -5.82 8.11 16.13
C LEU A 139 -7.17 8.76 16.51
N GLU A 140 -7.59 9.79 15.77
CA GLU A 140 -8.91 10.39 15.93
C GLU A 140 -10.05 9.39 15.66
N GLN A 141 -9.92 8.58 14.61
CA GLN A 141 -10.89 7.53 14.31
C GLN A 141 -10.92 6.43 15.38
N LEU A 142 -9.78 6.09 16.00
CA LEU A 142 -9.72 5.14 17.12
C LEU A 142 -10.40 5.73 18.37
N ARG A 143 -10.19 7.02 18.63
CA ARG A 143 -10.88 7.76 19.71
C ARG A 143 -12.40 7.70 19.55
N ILE A 144 -12.91 7.92 18.33
CA ILE A 144 -14.35 7.80 18.02
C ILE A 144 -14.81 6.35 18.21
N ALA A 145 -14.03 5.38 17.73
CA ALA A 145 -14.34 3.96 17.82
C ALA A 145 -14.40 3.43 19.27
N ARG A 146 -13.70 4.06 20.21
CA ARG A 146 -13.86 3.77 21.65
C ARG A 146 -15.25 4.19 22.16
N GLY A 147 -15.79 5.31 21.66
CA GLY A 147 -17.10 5.80 22.03
C GLY A 147 -18.28 4.97 21.48
N ASP A 148 -18.13 4.40 20.29
CA ASP A 148 -19.16 3.60 19.64
C ASP A 148 -18.98 2.07 19.79
N GLY A 149 -17.93 1.63 20.51
CA GLY A 149 -17.63 0.22 20.78
C GLY A 149 -16.99 -0.53 19.63
N SER A 150 -16.62 0.11 18.51
CA SER A 150 -16.00 -0.53 17.35
C SER A 150 -14.46 -0.61 17.41
N TYR A 151 -13.84 -0.18 18.51
CA TYR A 151 -12.40 -0.06 18.69
C TYR A 151 -11.64 -1.37 18.34
N HIS A 152 -11.99 -2.47 19.01
CA HIS A 152 -11.33 -3.76 18.77
C HIS A 152 -11.51 -4.27 17.34
N LYS A 153 -12.67 -4.03 16.74
CA LYS A 153 -12.92 -4.39 15.34
C LYS A 153 -12.00 -3.60 14.41
N LYS A 154 -11.75 -2.32 14.72
CA LYS A 154 -10.86 -1.48 13.93
C LYS A 154 -9.41 -1.92 14.08
N LEU A 155 -8.91 -2.16 15.30
CA LEU A 155 -7.57 -2.72 15.52
C LEU A 155 -7.38 -4.05 14.79
N ALA A 156 -8.30 -4.99 14.94
CA ALA A 156 -8.25 -6.27 14.23
C ALA A 156 -8.27 -6.13 12.70
N SER A 157 -8.87 -5.07 12.15
CA SER A 157 -8.83 -4.79 10.73
C SER A 157 -7.47 -4.27 10.27
N LEU A 158 -6.79 -3.45 11.11
CA LEU A 158 -5.45 -2.95 10.85
C LEU A 158 -4.40 -4.06 10.99
N ALA A 159 -4.57 -4.96 11.97
CA ALA A 159 -3.69 -6.10 12.20
C ALA A 159 -3.61 -7.08 11.02
N LYS A 160 -4.66 -7.18 10.19
CA LYS A 160 -4.74 -8.12 9.04
C LYS A 160 -4.08 -7.61 7.75
N LEU A 161 -3.65 -6.36 7.71
CA LEU A 161 -3.07 -5.76 6.52
C LEU A 161 -1.62 -6.21 6.34
N ASP A 162 -1.22 -6.59 5.14
CA ASP A 162 0.18 -6.91 4.84
C ASP A 162 1.07 -5.67 5.04
N LEU A 163 0.58 -4.48 4.68
CA LEU A 163 1.28 -3.21 4.87
C LEU A 163 0.33 -2.12 5.39
N LEU A 164 0.66 -1.54 6.54
CA LEU A 164 0.05 -0.32 7.05
C LEU A 164 0.99 0.86 6.81
N ILE A 165 0.50 1.90 6.14
CA ILE A 165 1.23 3.16 5.92
C ILE A 165 0.71 4.21 6.89
N LEU A 166 1.57 4.66 7.80
CA LEU A 166 1.32 5.75 8.74
C LEU A 166 2.04 7.01 8.26
N ASP A 167 1.31 7.86 7.55
CA ASP A 167 1.85 9.11 7.01
C ASP A 167 1.79 10.25 8.04
N ASP A 168 2.73 11.20 7.93
CA ASP A 168 2.82 12.39 8.78
C ASP A 168 2.99 12.05 10.30
N PHE A 169 3.75 10.98 10.63
CA PHE A 169 4.11 10.64 12.00
C PHE A 169 4.99 11.76 12.62
N GLY A 170 4.72 12.14 13.85
CA GLY A 170 5.47 13.19 14.52
C GLY A 170 5.01 14.61 14.19
N LEU A 171 3.90 14.79 13.47
CA LEU A 171 3.42 16.13 13.07
C LEU A 171 2.73 16.91 14.21
N LYS A 172 2.11 16.20 15.16
CA LYS A 172 1.42 16.78 16.32
C LYS A 172 1.79 16.04 17.58
N PRO A 173 1.85 16.71 18.73
CA PRO A 173 2.01 16.03 20.02
C PRO A 173 0.92 14.98 20.23
N LEU A 174 1.29 13.87 20.86
CA LEU A 174 0.38 12.76 21.15
C LEU A 174 -0.22 12.91 22.55
N GLN A 175 -1.50 12.60 22.68
CA GLN A 175 -2.15 12.40 23.99
C GLN A 175 -1.77 11.02 24.56
N GLN A 176 -1.99 10.82 25.87
CA GLN A 176 -1.66 9.54 26.49
C GLN A 176 -2.37 8.36 25.84
N THR A 177 -3.68 8.48 25.60
CA THR A 177 -4.47 7.43 24.93
C THR A 177 -3.98 7.14 23.53
N GLU A 178 -3.51 8.14 22.79
CA GLU A 178 -2.99 8.01 21.44
C GLU A 178 -1.65 7.25 21.40
N ARG A 179 -0.81 7.41 22.44
CA ARG A 179 0.43 6.63 22.58
C ARG A 179 0.13 5.15 22.79
N HIS A 180 -0.84 4.83 23.66
CA HIS A 180 -1.30 3.45 23.84
C HIS A 180 -1.88 2.86 22.57
N ASP A 181 -2.71 3.63 21.83
CA ASP A 181 -3.27 3.19 20.56
C ASP A 181 -2.18 2.87 19.53
N LEU A 182 -1.13 3.70 19.46
CA LEU A 182 0.02 3.43 18.59
C LEU A 182 0.79 2.17 19.01
N LEU A 183 1.00 2.00 20.33
CA LEU A 183 1.67 0.81 20.85
C LEU A 183 0.89 -0.46 20.49
N GLU A 184 -0.42 -0.49 20.74
CA GLU A 184 -1.27 -1.63 20.39
C GLU A 184 -1.21 -1.95 18.87
N ILE A 185 -1.30 -0.92 18.00
CA ILE A 185 -1.20 -1.12 16.55
C ILE A 185 0.14 -1.75 16.17
N ILE A 186 1.25 -1.24 16.72
CA ILE A 186 2.59 -1.74 16.38
C ILE A 186 2.82 -3.14 16.96
N GLU A 187 2.33 -3.40 18.17
CA GLU A 187 2.44 -4.68 18.86
C GLU A 187 1.70 -5.80 18.11
N ASP A 188 0.44 -5.55 17.73
CA ASP A 188 -0.36 -6.51 16.94
C ASP A 188 0.27 -6.84 15.58
N ARG A 189 1.15 -5.98 15.07
CA ARG A 189 1.77 -6.13 13.75
C ARG A 189 3.22 -6.61 13.81
N HIS A 190 3.86 -6.52 14.96
CA HIS A 190 5.27 -6.90 15.13
C HIS A 190 5.50 -8.35 14.73
N ASP A 191 6.52 -8.62 13.90
CA ASP A 191 6.88 -9.93 13.33
C ASP A 191 5.76 -10.66 12.57
N VAL A 192 4.62 -10.02 12.35
CA VAL A 192 3.49 -10.58 11.60
C VAL A 192 3.27 -9.84 10.29
N HIS A 193 3.28 -8.51 10.32
CA HIS A 193 3.03 -7.63 9.18
C HIS A 193 3.89 -6.37 9.22
N SER A 194 4.14 -5.78 8.07
CA SER A 194 4.99 -4.60 7.93
C SER A 194 4.25 -3.28 8.17
N THR A 195 4.96 -2.32 8.76
CA THR A 195 4.48 -0.94 8.89
C THR A 195 5.46 0.01 8.20
N LEU A 196 4.92 0.91 7.37
CA LEU A 196 5.68 2.00 6.74
C LEU A 196 5.32 3.31 7.42
N ILE A 197 6.33 4.01 7.94
CA ILE A 197 6.13 5.32 8.59
C ILE A 197 6.80 6.40 7.76
N THR A 198 6.10 7.50 7.51
CA THR A 198 6.72 8.72 7.02
C THR A 198 6.77 9.78 8.11
N SER A 199 7.90 10.46 8.28
CA SER A 199 8.07 11.50 9.28
C SER A 199 8.94 12.65 8.80
N GLN A 200 8.69 13.85 9.35
CA GLN A 200 9.59 15.00 9.21
C GLN A 200 10.69 14.97 10.28
N LEU A 201 10.43 14.28 11.38
CA LEU A 201 11.41 14.09 12.45
C LEU A 201 12.42 13.02 12.02
N PRO A 202 13.72 13.20 12.34
CA PRO A 202 14.67 12.11 12.25
C PRO A 202 14.32 11.01 13.26
N VAL A 203 14.70 9.76 12.96
CA VAL A 203 14.40 8.60 13.82
C VAL A 203 14.92 8.81 15.26
N SER A 204 16.04 9.47 15.41
CA SER A 204 16.62 9.81 16.73
C SER A 204 15.71 10.65 17.63
N SER A 205 14.79 11.42 17.04
CA SER A 205 13.84 12.26 17.78
C SER A 205 12.52 11.56 18.10
N PHE A 206 12.32 10.31 17.69
CA PHE A 206 11.07 9.59 17.95
C PHE A 206 10.85 9.32 19.43
N TYR A 207 11.92 9.03 20.17
CA TYR A 207 11.85 8.81 21.62
C TYR A 207 11.33 10.06 22.35
N GLU A 208 11.91 11.22 22.06
CA GLU A 208 11.49 12.50 22.63
C GLU A 208 10.05 12.87 22.22
N TYR A 209 9.68 12.62 20.95
CA TYR A 209 8.33 12.86 20.46
C TYR A 209 7.27 12.03 21.19
N LEU A 210 7.56 10.76 21.48
CA LEU A 210 6.65 9.87 22.20
C LEU A 210 6.47 10.32 23.66
N ASN A 211 7.46 10.98 24.26
CA ASN A 211 7.41 11.66 25.56
C ASN A 211 6.79 10.80 26.70
N GLU A 212 7.06 9.48 26.66
CA GLU A 212 6.72 8.51 27.71
C GLU A 212 7.71 7.33 27.60
N PRO A 213 8.69 7.22 28.52
CA PRO A 213 9.84 6.34 28.38
C PRO A 213 9.46 4.87 28.09
N THR A 214 8.56 4.31 28.91
CA THR A 214 8.17 2.89 28.81
C THR A 214 7.50 2.57 27.46
N ILE A 215 6.58 3.42 27.02
CA ILE A 215 5.90 3.24 25.73
C ILE A 215 6.88 3.50 24.58
N ALA A 216 7.76 4.51 24.72
CA ALA A 216 8.73 4.83 23.68
C ALA A 216 9.71 3.68 23.45
N GLU A 217 10.26 3.08 24.52
CA GLU A 217 11.15 1.92 24.41
C GLU A 217 10.44 0.74 23.75
N ALA A 218 9.26 0.38 24.23
CA ALA A 218 8.51 -0.76 23.71
C ALA A 218 8.12 -0.58 22.23
N LEU A 219 7.65 0.62 21.86
CA LEU A 219 7.23 0.93 20.48
C LEU A 219 8.42 1.00 19.54
N LEU A 220 9.51 1.66 19.94
CA LEU A 220 10.68 1.85 19.08
C LEU A 220 11.46 0.55 18.90
N ASP A 221 11.56 -0.29 19.93
CA ASP A 221 12.18 -1.61 19.79
C ASP A 221 11.49 -2.41 18.68
N ARG A 222 10.17 -2.52 18.71
CA ARG A 222 9.39 -3.24 17.70
C ARG A 222 9.40 -2.59 16.32
N LEU A 223 9.40 -1.27 16.27
CA LEU A 223 9.33 -0.53 15.02
C LEU A 223 10.67 -0.53 14.29
N LEU A 224 11.80 -0.43 15.03
CA LEU A 224 13.13 -0.25 14.47
C LEU A 224 13.88 -1.55 14.25
N HIS A 225 13.43 -2.65 14.89
CA HIS A 225 14.04 -3.96 14.69
C HIS A 225 13.92 -4.39 13.22
N GLY A 226 15.05 -4.66 12.57
CA GLY A 226 15.07 -5.05 11.15
C GLY A 226 14.51 -4.00 10.16
N ALA A 227 14.24 -2.78 10.59
CA ALA A 227 13.63 -1.76 9.76
C ALA A 227 14.58 -1.18 8.72
N HIS A 228 14.09 -1.06 7.49
CA HIS A 228 14.75 -0.25 6.45
C HIS A 228 14.57 1.24 6.75
N ARG A 229 15.59 2.04 6.42
CA ARG A 229 15.55 3.50 6.63
C ARG A 229 15.88 4.21 5.33
N LEU A 230 14.98 5.09 4.90
CA LEU A 230 15.13 5.91 3.71
C LEU A 230 15.04 7.37 4.11
N GLU A 231 16.15 8.09 4.02
CA GLU A 231 16.20 9.54 4.27
C GLU A 231 16.11 10.29 2.94
N LEU A 232 15.01 11.05 2.75
CA LEU A 232 14.82 11.88 1.55
C LEU A 232 15.42 13.26 1.77
N LYS A 233 16.47 13.57 1.01
CA LYS A 233 17.15 14.87 1.00
C LYS A 233 16.71 15.72 -0.20
N GLY A 234 16.98 17.00 -0.16
CA GLY A 234 16.76 17.94 -1.26
C GLY A 234 15.65 18.95 -1.01
N GLU A 235 15.43 19.80 -2.01
CA GLU A 235 14.45 20.89 -1.96
C GLU A 235 13.02 20.40 -2.12
N SER A 236 12.06 21.24 -1.70
CA SER A 236 10.65 20.95 -1.82
C SER A 236 10.20 20.84 -3.29
N LEU A 237 9.72 19.67 -3.69
CA LEU A 237 9.17 19.42 -5.03
C LEU A 237 7.95 20.27 -5.34
N ARG A 238 7.20 20.72 -4.31
CA ARG A 238 6.03 21.58 -4.47
C ARG A 238 6.37 22.97 -4.99
N ARG A 239 7.62 23.44 -4.83
CA ARG A 239 8.08 24.73 -5.36
C ARG A 239 8.36 24.66 -6.85
N LYS A 240 8.87 23.54 -7.37
CA LYS A 240 9.14 23.35 -8.81
C LYS A 240 7.85 23.36 -9.65
N THR A 241 6.81 22.69 -9.19
CA THR A 241 5.52 22.62 -9.92
C THR A 241 4.81 23.98 -10.03
N LYS A 242 5.12 24.94 -9.15
CA LYS A 242 4.59 26.32 -9.26
C LYS A 242 5.39 27.19 -10.23
N ALA A 243 6.69 26.97 -10.37
CA ALA A 243 7.56 27.73 -11.28
C ALA A 243 7.40 27.30 -12.75
N GLU A 244 6.99 26.06 -13.02
CA GLU A 244 6.70 25.54 -14.37
C GLU A 244 5.29 25.89 -14.88
N LYS A 245 4.41 26.42 -14.01
CA LYS A 245 3.03 26.84 -14.37
C LYS A 245 2.82 28.35 -14.34
N ALA A 246 3.87 29.13 -14.12
CA ALA A 246 3.91 30.60 -14.21
C ALA A 246 4.74 31.04 -15.39
#